data_37eeb6fdcb9a7dc869b2a1b47646ed5a
#
_entry.id   37eeb6fdcb9a7dc869b2a1b47646ed5a
#
_cell.length_a   1.000
_cell.length_b   1.000
_cell.length_c   1.000
_cell.angle_alpha   90.00
_cell.angle_beta   90.00
_cell.angle_gamma   90.00
#
_symmetry.space_group_name_H-M   'P 1'
#
loop_
_entity.id
_entity.type
_entity.pdbx_description
1 polymer ?
#
loop_
_entity_poly.entity_id
_entity_poly.type
_entity_poly.pdbx_seq_one_letter_code
_entity_poly.pdbx_strand_id
1 'polypeptide(L)' 'MIYTYKFAPKDDHANAIQYIIRKEDNAWIPPDEANIDYLEYLAWVAEGNITEAAG' A
#
# COMPACT_ATOMS: atom_id res chain seq x y z
N MET A 1 7.81 -13.85 -6.59
CA MET A 1 6.40 -13.57 -6.90
C MET A 1 6.18 -12.07 -6.92
N ILE A 2 5.49 -11.57 -7.93
CA ILE A 2 5.28 -10.13 -8.10
C ILE A 2 3.89 -9.78 -7.60
N TYR A 3 3.83 -8.84 -6.66
CA TYR A 3 2.57 -8.29 -6.19
C TYR A 3 2.30 -6.96 -6.88
N THR A 4 1.04 -6.57 -6.91
CA THR A 4 0.64 -5.25 -7.36
C THR A 4 -0.09 -4.55 -6.23
N TYR A 5 0.03 -3.23 -6.17
CA TYR A 5 -0.47 -2.45 -5.05
C TYR A 5 -1.28 -1.26 -5.56
N LYS A 6 -2.24 -0.85 -4.76
CA LYS A 6 -2.99 0.37 -5.01
C LYS A 6 -3.19 1.10 -3.69
N PHE A 7 -3.44 2.40 -3.77
CA PHE A 7 -3.80 3.15 -2.58
C PHE A 7 -5.21 2.80 -2.15
N ALA A 8 -5.41 2.67 -0.84
CA ALA A 8 -6.74 2.50 -0.29
C ALA A 8 -7.47 3.85 -0.28
N PRO A 9 -8.81 3.85 -0.35
CA PRO A 9 -9.57 5.08 -0.20
C PRO A 9 -9.28 5.69 1.16
N LYS A 10 -9.03 7.00 1.21
CA LYS A 10 -8.83 7.69 2.47
C LYS A 10 -10.16 7.92 3.16
N ASP A 11 -10.14 7.77 4.48
CA ASP A 11 -11.26 8.15 5.31
C ASP A 11 -11.25 9.67 5.47
N ASP A 12 -12.43 10.28 5.59
CA ASP A 12 -12.55 11.72 5.78
C ASP A 12 -12.28 12.17 7.22
N HIS A 13 -11.88 11.28 8.08
CA HIS A 13 -11.56 11.62 9.46
C HIS A 13 -10.24 12.38 9.57
N ALA A 14 -10.11 13.17 10.62
CA ALA A 14 -8.93 14.01 10.82
C ALA A 14 -7.62 13.21 10.89
N ASN A 15 -7.70 11.95 11.28
CA ASN A 15 -6.54 11.07 11.41
C ASN A 15 -6.47 10.06 10.26
N ALA A 16 -6.95 10.44 9.10
CA ALA A 16 -6.94 9.56 7.95
C ALA A 16 -5.53 9.08 7.63
N ILE A 17 -5.37 7.78 7.50
CA ILE A 17 -4.11 7.14 7.17
C ILE A 17 -4.20 6.58 5.77
N GLN A 18 -3.17 6.80 4.96
CA GLN A 18 -3.14 6.26 3.62
C GLN A 18 -2.66 4.81 3.67
N TYR A 19 -3.60 3.88 3.70
CA TYR A 19 -3.28 2.46 3.61
C TYR A 19 -2.93 2.09 2.17
N ILE A 20 -2.15 1.02 2.04
CA ILE A 20 -1.83 0.42 0.75
C ILE A 20 -2.56 -0.91 0.68
N ILE A 21 -3.16 -1.21 -0.46
CA ILE A 21 -3.84 -2.50 -0.66
C ILE A 21 -3.02 -3.35 -1.61
N ARG A 22 -2.65 -4.56 -1.17
CA ARG A 22 -2.04 -5.55 -2.04
C ARG A 22 -3.17 -6.24 -2.80
N LYS A 23 -3.18 -6.07 -4.12
CA LYS A 23 -4.34 -6.46 -4.93
C LYS A 23 -4.58 -7.97 -4.96
N GLU A 24 -3.55 -8.77 -4.81
CA GLU A 24 -3.66 -10.23 -4.93
C GLU A 24 -4.50 -10.87 -3.83
N ASP A 25 -4.47 -10.31 -2.63
CA ASP A 25 -5.21 -10.83 -1.49
C ASP A 25 -6.03 -9.76 -0.77
N ASN A 26 -6.10 -8.54 -1.33
CA ASN A 26 -6.81 -7.40 -0.75
C ASN A 26 -6.34 -7.07 0.67
N ALA A 27 -5.09 -7.32 0.97
CA ALA A 27 -4.53 -7.02 2.29
C ALA A 27 -4.33 -5.52 2.44
N TRP A 28 -4.84 -4.96 3.50
CA TRP A 28 -4.65 -3.55 3.83
C TRP A 28 -3.39 -3.40 4.65
N ILE A 29 -2.45 -2.63 4.15
CA ILE A 29 -1.12 -2.50 4.73
C ILE A 29 -0.96 -1.10 5.29
N PRO A 30 -0.75 -0.95 6.61
CA PRO A 30 -0.52 0.37 7.19
C PRO A 30 0.86 0.90 6.77
N PRO A 31 1.00 2.23 6.62
CA PRO A 31 2.30 2.82 6.24
C PRO A 31 3.22 2.89 7.46
N ASP A 32 3.60 1.74 7.97
CA ASP A 32 4.41 1.61 9.18
C ASP A 32 5.68 0.84 8.83
N GLU A 33 6.83 1.46 9.01
CA GLU A 33 8.12 0.85 8.69
C GLU A 33 8.42 -0.39 9.53
N ALA A 34 7.71 -0.58 10.63
CA ALA A 34 7.83 -1.81 11.42
C ALA A 34 7.03 -2.97 10.81
N ASN A 35 6.22 -2.70 9.79
CA ASN A 35 5.39 -3.71 9.16
C ASN A 35 6.13 -4.31 7.96
N ILE A 36 6.32 -5.63 7.98
CA ILE A 36 7.07 -6.32 6.92
C ILE A 36 6.41 -6.14 5.56
N ASP A 37 5.08 -6.19 5.49
CA ASP A 37 4.37 -6.02 4.24
C ASP A 37 4.58 -4.63 3.65
N TYR A 38 4.67 -3.62 4.52
CA TYR A 38 4.96 -2.26 4.06
C TYR A 38 6.37 -2.16 3.50
N LEU A 39 7.33 -2.81 4.13
CA LEU A 39 8.71 -2.83 3.63
C LEU A 39 8.80 -3.50 2.27
N GLU A 40 8.05 -4.57 2.05
CA GLU A 40 7.98 -5.22 0.75
C GLU A 40 7.38 -4.30 -0.30
N TYR A 41 6.34 -3.52 0.07
CA TYR A 41 5.76 -2.53 -0.82
C TYR A 41 6.80 -1.47 -1.19
N LEU A 42 7.56 -0.98 -0.22
CA LEU A 42 8.59 0.04 -0.51
C LEU A 42 9.66 -0.50 -1.46
N ALA A 43 10.05 -1.76 -1.30
CA ALA A 43 11.01 -2.37 -2.21
C ALA A 43 10.45 -2.47 -3.62
N TRP A 44 9.16 -2.77 -3.74
CA TRP A 44 8.48 -2.82 -5.03
C TRP A 44 8.48 -1.45 -5.72
N VAL A 45 8.21 -0.39 -4.96
CA VAL A 45 8.26 0.99 -5.49
C VAL A 45 9.68 1.35 -5.92
N ALA A 46 10.67 0.92 -5.13
CA ALA A 46 12.07 1.21 -5.43
C ALA A 46 12.54 0.56 -6.74
N GLU A 47 11.84 -0.48 -7.19
CA GLU A 47 12.14 -1.12 -8.47
C GLU A 47 11.60 -0.33 -9.68
N GLY A 48 10.92 0.78 -9.44
CA GLY A 48 10.37 1.62 -10.50
C GLY A 48 8.89 1.41 -10.76
N ASN A 49 8.20 0.66 -9.92
CA ASN A 49 6.78 0.44 -10.07
C ASN A 49 5.96 1.62 -9.55
N ILE A 50 4.76 1.76 -10.03
CA ILE A 50 3.87 2.86 -9.64
C ILE A 50 2.63 2.30 -8.98
N THR A 51 2.30 2.82 -7.79
CA THR A 51 1.11 2.43 -7.05
C THR A 51 -0.13 2.96 -7.78
N GLU A 52 -1.14 2.11 -7.97
CA GLU A 52 -2.37 2.53 -8.64
C GLU A 52 -3.17 3.47 -7.73
N ALA A 53 -3.87 4.40 -8.34
CA ALA A 53 -4.72 5.31 -7.59
C ALA A 53 -5.90 4.57 -6.96
N ALA A 54 -6.39 5.09 -5.84
CA ALA A 54 -7.61 4.57 -5.21
C ALA A 54 -8.77 4.83 -6.18
N GLY A 55 -9.45 3.75 -6.51
CA GLY A 55 -10.53 3.87 -7.49
C GLY A 55 -11.81 3.29 -6.99
#